data_560fb7e1e44d286fd1a35fc12ff04a87
#
_entry.id   560fb7e1e44d286fd1a35fc12ff04a87
#
_cell.length_a   1.000
_cell.length_b   1.000
_cell.length_c   1.000
_cell.angle_alpha   90.00
_cell.angle_beta   90.00
_cell.angle_gamma   90.00
#
_symmetry.space_group_name_H-M   'P 1'
#
loop_
_entity.id
_entity.type
_entity.pdbx_description
1 polymer ?
#
loop_
_entity_poly.entity_id
_entity_poly.type
_entity_poly.pdbx_seq_one_letter_code
_entity_poly.pdbx_strand_id
1 'polypeptide(L)'
;MEKPAFVADDCLPFMDNISDMLSAPYFVENRMEAVSISRDSVEIRKTVLPQDRNSNGFWHGGTIYGVMDHAFAIISNIEGHAVGQSTNLNYYRPGRGDTITAKARFINTSRSLYYVYVEAFDGEKLIASGIFTSFRLREVHG
;
A
#
# COMPACT_ATOMS: atom_id res chain seq x y z
N MET A 1 23.99 -4.26 -5.08
CA MET A 1 22.76 -4.01 -5.88
C MET A 1 22.43 -2.53 -5.80
N GLU A 2 22.33 -1.90 -6.93
CA GLU A 2 21.82 -0.52 -6.96
C GLU A 2 20.35 -0.51 -6.60
N LYS A 3 19.96 0.36 -5.69
CA LYS A 3 18.55 0.54 -5.39
C LYS A 3 17.90 1.48 -6.40
N PRO A 4 16.62 1.28 -6.72
CA PRO A 4 15.87 2.26 -7.52
C PRO A 4 15.83 3.63 -6.83
N ALA A 5 15.73 4.69 -7.65
CA ALA A 5 15.68 6.06 -7.12
C ALA A 5 14.49 6.32 -6.19
N PHE A 6 13.37 5.60 -6.39
CA PHE A 6 12.17 5.75 -5.56
C PHE A 6 12.30 5.10 -4.18
N VAL A 7 13.35 4.32 -3.94
CA VAL A 7 13.60 3.68 -2.64
C VAL A 7 14.60 4.50 -1.86
N ALA A 8 14.25 4.86 -0.63
CA ALA A 8 15.12 5.64 0.25
C ALA A 8 16.30 4.82 0.77
N ASP A 9 17.37 5.49 1.14
CA ASP A 9 18.61 4.83 1.60
C ASP A 9 18.40 4.00 2.86
N ASP A 10 17.45 4.38 3.72
CA ASP A 10 17.14 3.63 4.94
C ASP A 10 16.55 2.25 4.67
N CYS A 11 16.14 1.96 3.43
CA CYS A 11 15.61 0.67 3.00
C CYS A 11 16.68 -0.25 2.39
N LEU A 12 17.91 0.21 2.21
CA LEU A 12 18.96 -0.61 1.58
C LEU A 12 19.10 -2.03 2.18
N PRO A 13 19.08 -2.20 3.52
CA PRO A 13 19.18 -3.55 4.09
C PRO A 13 18.00 -4.47 3.77
N PHE A 14 16.90 -3.93 3.26
CA PHE A 14 15.64 -4.65 3.05
C PHE A 14 15.25 -4.77 1.58
N MET A 15 16.20 -4.57 0.67
CA MET A 15 15.92 -4.57 -0.78
C MET A 15 15.33 -5.89 -1.27
N ASP A 16 15.73 -7.02 -0.71
CA ASP A 16 15.18 -8.32 -1.11
C ASP A 16 13.69 -8.40 -0.81
N ASN A 17 13.26 -7.97 0.38
CA ASN A 17 11.86 -7.93 0.75
C ASN A 17 11.07 -6.98 -0.16
N ILE A 18 11.63 -5.81 -0.44
CA ILE A 18 10.99 -4.82 -1.30
C ILE A 18 10.84 -5.35 -2.73
N SER A 19 11.89 -5.95 -3.27
CA SER A 19 11.86 -6.53 -4.62
C SER A 19 10.80 -7.63 -4.74
N ASP A 20 10.69 -8.47 -3.73
CA ASP A 20 9.68 -9.54 -3.70
C ASP A 20 8.25 -8.94 -3.72
N MET A 21 8.01 -7.89 -2.93
CA MET A 21 6.70 -7.26 -2.90
C MET A 21 6.35 -6.58 -4.22
N LEU A 22 7.30 -5.93 -4.87
CA LEU A 22 7.08 -5.22 -6.13
C LEU A 22 6.97 -6.17 -7.34
N SER A 23 7.36 -7.42 -7.19
CA SER A 23 7.20 -8.46 -8.22
C SER A 23 6.05 -9.41 -7.94
N ALA A 24 5.31 -9.19 -6.84
CA ALA A 24 4.15 -10.02 -6.53
C ALA A 24 3.10 -9.94 -7.65
N PRO A 25 2.48 -11.09 -8.04
CA PRO A 25 1.53 -11.10 -9.15
C PRO A 25 0.40 -10.09 -9.02
N TYR A 26 -0.18 -9.96 -7.83
CA TYR A 26 -1.26 -8.99 -7.62
C TYR A 26 -0.82 -7.56 -7.93
N PHE A 27 0.38 -7.17 -7.51
CA PHE A 27 0.93 -5.84 -7.76
C PHE A 27 1.14 -5.60 -9.25
N VAL A 28 1.80 -6.52 -9.92
CA VAL A 28 2.16 -6.39 -11.34
C VAL A 28 0.92 -6.47 -12.24
N GLU A 29 0.04 -7.45 -12.03
CA GLU A 29 -1.13 -7.67 -12.87
C GLU A 29 -2.18 -6.57 -12.71
N ASN A 30 -2.23 -5.94 -11.56
CA ASN A 30 -3.12 -4.80 -11.30
C ASN A 30 -2.53 -3.45 -11.71
N ARG A 31 -1.42 -3.47 -12.44
CA ARG A 31 -0.79 -2.24 -12.94
C ARG A 31 -0.45 -1.26 -11.82
N MET A 32 0.04 -1.77 -10.71
CA MET A 32 0.55 -0.95 -9.63
C MET A 32 2.04 -0.68 -9.83
N GLU A 33 2.49 0.47 -9.35
CA GLU A 33 3.90 0.82 -9.34
C GLU A 33 4.23 1.66 -8.10
N ALA A 34 5.45 1.56 -7.63
CA ALA A 34 5.92 2.33 -6.49
C ALA A 34 6.30 3.74 -6.93
N VAL A 35 5.89 4.73 -6.17
CA VAL A 35 6.27 6.14 -6.35
C VAL A 35 7.40 6.48 -5.39
N SER A 36 7.27 6.10 -4.12
CA SER A 36 8.33 6.29 -3.13
C SER A 36 8.18 5.28 -1.99
N ILE A 37 9.29 4.75 -1.53
CA ILE A 37 9.35 3.78 -0.42
C ILE A 37 10.44 4.22 0.55
N SER A 38 10.06 4.45 1.80
CA SER A 38 10.97 4.62 2.92
C SER A 38 10.47 3.77 4.09
N ARG A 39 11.25 3.68 5.15
CA ARG A 39 10.80 2.95 6.35
C ARG A 39 9.63 3.62 7.04
N ASP A 40 9.41 4.92 6.79
CA ASP A 40 8.37 5.71 7.46
C ASP A 40 7.14 5.92 6.60
N SER A 41 7.25 5.81 5.28
CA SER A 41 6.14 6.10 4.38
C SER A 41 6.30 5.36 3.05
N VAL A 42 5.15 5.04 2.46
CA VAL A 42 5.07 4.38 1.15
C VAL A 42 4.02 5.09 0.32
N GLU A 43 4.35 5.39 -0.92
CA GLU A 43 3.41 5.87 -1.91
C GLU A 43 3.46 4.96 -3.12
N ILE A 44 2.29 4.47 -3.53
CA ILE A 44 2.12 3.67 -4.75
C ILE A 44 1.00 4.26 -5.58
N ARG A 45 0.96 3.87 -6.84
CA ARG A 45 -0.14 4.24 -7.73
C ARG A 45 -0.56 3.05 -8.57
N LYS A 46 -1.81 3.07 -8.99
CA LYS A 46 -2.39 2.08 -9.88
C LYS A 46 -2.98 2.77 -11.10
N THR A 47 -2.70 2.23 -12.29
CA THR A 47 -3.44 2.59 -13.49
C THR A 47 -4.84 1.99 -13.40
N VAL A 48 -5.87 2.82 -13.56
CA VAL A 48 -7.27 2.36 -13.55
C VAL A 48 -7.58 1.64 -14.85
N LEU A 49 -8.01 0.39 -14.74
CA LEU A 49 -8.40 -0.45 -15.87
C LEU A 49 -9.93 -0.43 -16.03
N PRO A 50 -10.48 -0.80 -17.19
CA PRO A 50 -11.93 -0.83 -17.38
C PRO A 50 -12.67 -1.64 -16.32
N GLN A 51 -12.13 -2.79 -15.91
CA GLN A 51 -12.71 -3.65 -14.86
C GLN A 51 -12.64 -3.04 -13.45
N ASP A 52 -11.89 -1.98 -13.26
CA ASP A 52 -11.80 -1.29 -11.96
C ASP A 52 -12.95 -0.32 -11.73
N ARG A 53 -13.83 -0.15 -12.73
CA ARG A 53 -14.94 0.78 -12.64
C ARG A 53 -16.24 0.05 -12.38
N ASN A 54 -17.10 0.70 -11.58
CA ASN A 54 -18.45 0.19 -11.31
C ASN A 54 -19.43 0.61 -12.43
N SER A 55 -20.69 0.23 -12.28
CA SER A 55 -21.73 0.52 -13.28
C SER A 55 -21.95 2.01 -13.54
N ASN A 56 -21.55 2.88 -12.64
CA ASN A 56 -21.64 4.32 -12.80
C ASN A 56 -20.38 4.96 -13.41
N GLY A 57 -19.38 4.15 -13.75
CA GLY A 57 -18.11 4.63 -14.28
C GLY A 57 -17.12 5.14 -13.24
N PHE A 58 -17.48 5.07 -11.96
CA PHE A 58 -16.58 5.43 -10.86
C PHE A 58 -15.69 4.24 -10.48
N TRP A 59 -14.61 4.52 -9.77
CA TRP A 59 -13.75 3.47 -9.24
C TRP A 59 -14.56 2.54 -8.35
N HIS A 60 -14.38 1.25 -8.55
CA HIS A 60 -14.96 0.22 -7.68
C HIS A 60 -14.34 0.34 -6.29
N GLY A 61 -15.16 0.27 -5.24
CA GLY A 61 -14.68 0.38 -3.85
C GLY A 61 -13.65 -0.68 -3.50
N GLY A 62 -13.84 -1.89 -4.01
CA GLY A 62 -12.87 -2.98 -3.81
C GLY A 62 -11.52 -2.70 -4.44
N THR A 63 -11.49 -2.00 -5.57
CA THR A 63 -10.23 -1.58 -6.20
C THR A 63 -9.51 -0.54 -5.36
N ILE A 64 -10.23 0.45 -4.86
CA ILE A 64 -9.66 1.46 -3.95
C ILE A 64 -9.06 0.77 -2.73
N TYR A 65 -9.81 -0.13 -2.12
CA TYR A 65 -9.33 -0.92 -0.97
C TYR A 65 -8.07 -1.70 -1.33
N GLY A 66 -8.05 -2.37 -2.48
CA GLY A 66 -6.92 -3.18 -2.91
C GLY A 66 -5.62 -2.39 -3.04
N VAL A 67 -5.70 -1.17 -3.57
CA VAL A 67 -4.52 -0.29 -3.68
C VAL A 67 -4.06 0.16 -2.30
N MET A 68 -4.98 0.56 -1.44
CA MET A 68 -4.69 0.97 -0.06
C MET A 68 -4.08 -0.18 0.74
N ASP A 69 -4.67 -1.37 0.62
CA ASP A 69 -4.19 -2.57 1.29
C ASP A 69 -2.78 -2.93 0.84
N HIS A 70 -2.48 -2.72 -0.44
CA HIS A 70 -1.15 -3.01 -0.95
C HIS A 70 -0.10 -2.02 -0.44
N ALA A 71 -0.42 -0.73 -0.35
CA ALA A 71 0.45 0.26 0.27
C ALA A 71 0.73 -0.08 1.74
N PHE A 72 -0.32 -0.49 2.45
CA PHE A 72 -0.22 -0.97 3.83
C PHE A 72 0.66 -2.22 3.93
N ALA A 73 0.49 -3.18 3.02
CA ALA A 73 1.29 -4.40 3.00
C ALA A 73 2.78 -4.09 2.80
N ILE A 74 3.11 -3.19 1.89
CA ILE A 74 4.50 -2.83 1.64
C ILE A 74 5.14 -2.23 2.90
N ILE A 75 4.53 -1.19 3.48
CA ILE A 75 5.13 -0.53 4.65
C ILE A 75 5.25 -1.48 5.83
N SER A 76 4.30 -2.40 5.99
CA SER A 76 4.30 -3.36 7.09
C SER A 76 5.34 -4.47 6.93
N ASN A 77 5.78 -4.75 5.70
CA ASN A 77 6.64 -5.89 5.38
C ASN A 77 8.06 -5.50 4.94
N ILE A 78 8.46 -4.25 5.07
CA ILE A 78 9.82 -3.84 4.70
C ILE A 78 10.85 -4.59 5.54
N GLU A 79 10.70 -4.58 6.86
CA GLU A 79 11.68 -5.14 7.77
C GLU A 79 11.45 -6.61 8.12
N GLY A 80 10.30 -7.16 7.78
CA GLY A 80 9.95 -8.54 8.09
C GLY A 80 8.51 -8.82 7.73
N HIS A 81 8.03 -10.02 8.03
CA HIS A 81 6.69 -10.43 7.66
C HIS A 81 5.65 -9.94 8.67
N ALA A 82 4.57 -9.37 8.13
CA ALA A 82 3.40 -8.97 8.90
C ALA A 82 2.15 -9.33 8.13
N VAL A 83 1.06 -9.57 8.84
CA VAL A 83 -0.24 -9.90 8.24
C VAL A 83 -1.27 -8.88 8.69
N GLY A 84 -2.18 -8.52 7.79
CA GLY A 84 -3.30 -7.64 8.12
C GLY A 84 -4.21 -8.27 9.15
N GLN A 85 -4.60 -7.50 10.15
CA GLN A 85 -5.45 -7.95 11.24
C GLN A 85 -6.80 -7.27 11.24
N SER A 86 -6.82 -5.96 10.98
CA SER A 86 -8.07 -5.20 10.92
C SER A 86 -7.89 -3.96 10.06
N THR A 87 -9.03 -3.50 9.53
CA THR A 87 -9.10 -2.29 8.72
C THR A 87 -10.34 -1.51 9.09
N ASN A 88 -10.19 -0.22 9.27
CA ASN A 88 -11.31 0.71 9.42
C ASN A 88 -11.16 1.78 8.35
N LEU A 89 -12.05 1.76 7.37
CA LEU A 89 -11.92 2.53 6.14
C LEU A 89 -13.19 3.33 5.87
N ASN A 90 -13.03 4.57 5.47
CA ASN A 90 -14.13 5.42 5.03
C ASN A 90 -13.89 5.89 3.59
N TYR A 91 -14.93 5.81 2.77
CA TYR A 91 -14.95 6.36 1.43
C TYR A 91 -15.67 7.70 1.49
N TYR A 92 -15.02 8.77 1.06
CA TYR A 92 -15.57 10.13 1.18
C TYR A 92 -16.25 10.61 -0.08
N ARG A 93 -15.76 10.17 -1.24
CA ARG A 93 -16.29 10.58 -2.54
C ARG A 93 -15.88 9.57 -3.62
N PRO A 94 -16.63 9.54 -4.75
CA PRO A 94 -16.25 8.66 -5.86
C PRO A 94 -15.00 9.15 -6.57
N GLY A 95 -14.16 8.21 -7.02
CA GLY A 95 -13.02 8.49 -7.88
C GLY A 95 -13.35 8.27 -9.33
N ARG A 96 -12.77 9.07 -10.21
CA ARG A 96 -13.09 9.09 -11.64
C ARG A 96 -11.88 9.03 -12.56
N GLY A 97 -10.70 9.41 -12.06
CA GLY A 97 -9.49 9.56 -12.87
C GLY A 97 -8.91 8.25 -13.35
N ASP A 98 -7.78 8.35 -14.02
CA ASP A 98 -7.11 7.19 -14.61
C ASP A 98 -6.02 6.60 -13.71
N THR A 99 -5.78 7.21 -12.55
CA THR A 99 -4.76 6.77 -11.61
C THR A 99 -5.26 6.89 -10.18
N ILE A 100 -5.12 5.81 -9.42
CA ILE A 100 -5.35 5.80 -7.97
C ILE A 100 -4.00 5.88 -7.28
N THR A 101 -3.82 6.86 -6.43
CA THR A 101 -2.61 6.99 -5.60
C THR A 101 -2.95 6.62 -4.17
N ALA A 102 -2.14 5.77 -3.55
CA ALA A 102 -2.27 5.44 -2.14
C ALA A 102 -1.00 5.82 -1.39
N LYS A 103 -1.18 6.41 -0.22
CA LYS A 103 -0.09 6.81 0.67
C LYS A 103 -0.29 6.18 2.04
N ALA A 104 0.74 5.52 2.54
CA ALA A 104 0.73 4.87 3.83
C ALA A 104 1.84 5.41 4.73
N ARG A 105 1.54 5.60 6.01
CA ARG A 105 2.52 5.97 7.03
C ARG A 105 2.15 5.34 8.36
N PHE A 106 3.14 5.10 9.21
CA PHE A 106 2.87 4.59 10.54
C PHE A 106 2.25 5.68 11.43
N ILE A 107 1.19 5.32 12.14
CA ILE A 107 0.64 6.13 13.23
C ILE A 107 1.38 5.76 14.52
N ASN A 108 1.52 4.46 14.71
CA ASN A 108 2.16 3.90 15.90
C ASN A 108 2.68 2.51 15.59
N THR A 109 3.78 2.15 16.24
CA THR A 109 4.35 0.81 16.13
C THR A 109 4.59 0.28 17.55
N SER A 110 4.31 -0.99 17.73
CA SER A 110 4.60 -1.70 18.96
C SER A 110 5.36 -2.98 18.64
N ARG A 111 5.64 -3.76 19.65
CA ARG A 111 6.37 -5.02 19.47
C ARG A 111 5.67 -5.99 18.50
N SER A 112 4.33 -6.02 18.55
CA SER A 112 3.53 -6.99 17.78
C SER A 112 2.64 -6.35 16.74
N LEU A 113 2.33 -5.05 16.86
CA LEU A 113 1.32 -4.40 16.05
C LEU A 113 1.88 -3.15 15.38
N TYR A 114 1.53 -3.00 14.09
CA TYR A 114 1.69 -1.76 13.36
C TYR A 114 0.33 -1.14 13.10
N TYR A 115 0.19 0.13 13.42
CA TYR A 115 -0.98 0.93 13.09
C TYR A 115 -0.59 1.88 11.97
N VAL A 116 -1.22 1.71 10.81
CA VAL A 116 -0.87 2.41 9.59
C VAL A 116 -2.04 3.25 9.13
N TYR A 117 -1.79 4.53 8.88
CA TYR A 117 -2.77 5.40 8.24
C TYR A 117 -2.55 5.35 6.74
N VAL A 118 -3.63 5.10 6.00
CA VAL A 118 -3.58 4.99 4.54
C VAL A 118 -4.62 5.92 3.93
N GLU A 119 -4.22 6.63 2.89
CA GLU A 119 -5.07 7.54 2.13
C GLU A 119 -5.05 7.14 0.66
N ALA A 120 -6.19 7.29 -0.01
CA ALA A 120 -6.30 7.13 -1.46
C ALA A 120 -6.74 8.44 -2.08
N PHE A 121 -6.10 8.79 -3.21
CA PHE A 121 -6.31 10.06 -3.89
C PHE A 121 -6.65 9.86 -5.37
N ASP A 122 -7.51 10.75 -5.86
CA ASP A 122 -7.74 11.02 -7.28
C ASP A 122 -7.14 12.41 -7.57
N GLY A 123 -5.91 12.43 -8.11
CA GLY A 123 -5.15 13.66 -8.18
C GLY A 123 -4.90 14.22 -6.78
N GLU A 124 -5.40 15.41 -6.50
CA GLU A 124 -5.29 16.04 -5.17
C GLU A 124 -6.49 15.76 -4.27
N LYS A 125 -7.54 15.09 -4.80
CA LYS A 125 -8.78 14.85 -4.04
C LYS A 125 -8.64 13.60 -3.19
N LEU A 126 -8.87 13.74 -1.90
CA LEU A 126 -8.93 12.61 -0.98
C LEU A 126 -10.22 11.83 -1.23
N ILE A 127 -10.07 10.58 -1.63
CA ILE A 127 -11.21 9.68 -1.93
C ILE A 127 -11.58 8.82 -0.73
N ALA A 128 -10.56 8.28 -0.05
CA ALA A 128 -10.75 7.39 1.08
C ALA A 128 -9.58 7.49 2.03
N SER A 129 -9.83 7.16 3.30
CA SER A 129 -8.74 6.99 4.27
C SER A 129 -9.17 5.99 5.33
N GLY A 130 -8.18 5.43 6.00
CA GLY A 130 -8.45 4.47 7.05
C GLY A 130 -7.22 4.10 7.86
N ILE A 131 -7.48 3.36 8.93
CA ILE A 131 -6.45 2.80 9.78
C ILE A 131 -6.42 1.30 9.53
N PHE A 132 -5.26 0.83 9.13
CA PHE A 132 -4.97 -0.57 8.86
C PHE A 132 -4.02 -1.05 9.95
N THR A 133 -4.35 -2.17 10.57
CA THR A 133 -3.52 -2.75 11.63
C THR A 133 -2.96 -4.08 11.16
N SER A 134 -1.64 -4.24 11.29
CA SER A 134 -0.97 -5.50 10.99
C SER A 134 -0.34 -6.10 12.24
N PHE A 135 -0.27 -7.42 12.24
CA PHE A 135 0.39 -8.21 13.27
C PHE A 135 1.74 -8.67 12.73
N ARG A 136 2.81 -8.39 13.47
CA ARG A 136 4.16 -8.82 13.10
C ARG A 136 4.33 -10.30 13.40
N LEU A 137 4.67 -11.05 12.36
CA LEU A 137 5.02 -12.45 12.52
C LEU A 137 6.43 -12.54 13.06
N ARG A 138 6.59 -13.24 14.18
CA ARG A 138 7.91 -13.57 14.67
C ARG A 138 8.42 -14.73 13.83
N GLU A 139 9.68 -14.65 13.41
CA GLU A 139 10.33 -15.81 12.85
C GLU A 139 10.29 -16.93 13.88
N VAL A 140 9.60 -18.01 13.52
CA VAL A 140 9.63 -19.22 14.32
C VAL A 140 10.88 -19.97 13.86
N HIS A 141 11.93 -19.83 14.63
CA HIS A 141 13.07 -20.73 14.47
C HIS A 141 12.69 -22.06 15.08
N GLY A 142 12.17 -22.89 14.21
CA GLY A 142 11.86 -24.26 14.58
C GLY A 142 12.99 -25.17 14.29
#